data_6c5529d500970d67171b474edbd6d09c
#
_entry.id   6c5529d500970d67171b474edbd6d09c
#
_cell.length_a   1.000
_cell.length_b   1.000
_cell.length_c   1.000
_cell.angle_alpha   90.00
_cell.angle_beta   90.00
_cell.angle_gamma   90.00
#
_symmetry.space_group_name_H-M   'P 1'
#
loop_
_entity.id
_entity.type
_entity.pdbx_description
1 polymer ?
#
loop_
_entity_poly.entity_id
_entity_poly.type
_entity_poly.pdbx_seq_one_letter_code
_entity_poly.pdbx_strand_id
1 'polypeptide(L)'
;FESLPSEQARNRGGLHTRGLSDELVCIPCAVDLKGNSVSRIAKLGKCSKDALHKVFDGRIADNTIICSDGDSSYKGFAENNNLNLIQVKGGKKSIKNFNIQRINNYHGQLKKFLDIFNGVSTKYLNNYLIWNNVLMYGKVYLKNRISILFDATASAYISIRAVDVNKRPTIPILV
;
A
#
# COMPACT_ATOMS: atom_id res chain seq x y z
N PHE A 1 3.57 6.51 -2.31
CA PHE A 1 2.23 6.09 -1.89
C PHE A 1 1.22 6.17 -3.04
N GLU A 2 0.15 5.40 -2.94
CA GLU A 2 -0.96 5.46 -3.88
C GLU A 2 -2.15 6.15 -3.23
N SER A 3 -2.97 6.82 -4.03
CA SER A 3 -4.18 7.52 -3.57
C SER A 3 -5.37 7.10 -4.41
N LEU A 4 -6.40 6.61 -3.75
CA LEU A 4 -7.64 6.17 -4.38
C LEU A 4 -8.83 6.99 -3.84
N PRO A 5 -9.86 7.28 -4.67
CA PRO A 5 -11.06 7.94 -4.20
C PRO A 5 -11.73 7.17 -3.05
N SER A 6 -12.12 7.86 -1.99
CA SER A 6 -12.90 7.28 -0.91
C SER A 6 -14.28 6.84 -1.41
N GLU A 7 -14.92 5.94 -0.66
CA GLU A 7 -16.28 5.51 -0.98
C GLU A 7 -17.25 6.70 -1.02
N GLN A 8 -17.14 7.63 -0.08
CA GLN A 8 -17.96 8.85 -0.05
C GLN A 8 -17.77 9.72 -1.30
N ALA A 9 -16.53 9.90 -1.77
CA ALA A 9 -16.25 10.63 -2.99
C ALA A 9 -16.86 9.94 -4.22
N ARG A 10 -16.75 8.60 -4.32
CA ARG A 10 -17.35 7.82 -5.41
C ARG A 10 -18.87 7.92 -5.42
N ASN A 11 -19.51 7.79 -4.26
CA ASN A 11 -20.96 7.86 -4.12
C ASN A 11 -21.55 9.23 -4.52
N ARG A 12 -20.75 10.31 -4.45
CA ARG A 12 -21.11 11.66 -4.91
C ARG A 12 -20.86 11.88 -6.42
N GLY A 13 -20.39 10.87 -7.13
CA GLY A 13 -20.06 11.01 -8.55
C GLY A 13 -18.63 11.50 -8.83
N GLY A 14 -17.75 11.53 -7.82
CA GLY A 14 -16.35 11.85 -8.00
C GLY A 14 -15.74 12.77 -6.94
N LEU A 15 -14.53 13.22 -7.22
CA LEU A 15 -13.77 14.13 -6.35
C LEU A 15 -14.25 15.58 -6.58
N HIS A 16 -14.54 16.30 -5.50
CA HIS A 16 -14.88 17.73 -5.55
C HIS A 16 -13.64 18.61 -5.37
N THR A 17 -12.63 18.11 -4.65
CA THR A 17 -11.40 18.86 -4.38
C THR A 17 -10.26 18.33 -5.24
N ARG A 18 -9.57 19.23 -5.93
CA ARG A 18 -8.37 18.88 -6.72
C ARG A 18 -7.18 18.55 -5.81
N GLY A 19 -6.32 17.66 -6.29
CA GLY A 19 -5.09 17.28 -5.61
C GLY A 19 -5.31 16.23 -4.51
N LEU A 20 -4.38 16.15 -3.56
CA LEU A 20 -4.38 15.16 -2.46
C LEU A 20 -5.21 15.68 -1.29
N SER A 21 -6.52 15.59 -1.41
CA SER A 21 -7.48 15.98 -0.38
C SER A 21 -7.92 14.79 0.49
N ASP A 22 -8.65 15.07 1.55
CA ASP A 22 -9.22 14.04 2.44
C ASP A 22 -10.30 13.17 1.76
N GLU A 23 -10.64 13.47 0.52
CA GLU A 23 -11.47 12.61 -0.32
C GLU A 23 -10.71 11.39 -0.87
N LEU A 24 -9.39 11.37 -0.73
CA LEU A 24 -8.52 10.29 -1.17
C LEU A 24 -8.07 9.42 0.01
N VAL A 25 -7.99 8.12 -0.22
CA VAL A 25 -7.42 7.17 0.73
C VAL A 25 -5.92 7.06 0.45
N CYS A 26 -5.09 7.38 1.43
CA CYS A 26 -3.64 7.22 1.35
C CYS A 26 -3.25 5.78 1.65
N ILE A 27 -2.51 5.18 0.73
CA ILE A 27 -2.02 3.80 0.81
C ILE A 27 -0.50 3.81 0.65
N PRO A 28 0.29 3.89 1.72
CA PRO A 28 1.73 3.66 1.64
C PRO A 28 2.03 2.28 1.08
N CYS A 29 2.93 2.24 0.10
CA CYS A 29 3.34 1.01 -0.58
C CYS A 29 4.86 0.90 -0.58
N ALA A 30 5.38 -0.30 -0.37
CA ALA A 30 6.79 -0.61 -0.55
C ALA A 30 6.95 -1.92 -1.33
N VAL A 31 8.02 -2.01 -2.13
CA VAL A 31 8.40 -3.20 -2.87
C VAL A 31 9.90 -3.36 -2.77
N ASP A 32 10.37 -4.54 -2.40
CA ASP A 32 11.78 -4.86 -2.33
C ASP A 32 12.37 -5.31 -3.68
N LEU A 33 13.68 -5.55 -3.71
CA LEU A 33 14.37 -6.03 -4.91
C LEU A 33 13.94 -7.45 -5.31
N LYS A 34 13.45 -8.24 -4.38
CA LYS A 34 12.95 -9.60 -4.62
C LYS A 34 11.49 -9.60 -5.09
N GLY A 35 10.80 -8.43 -5.04
CA GLY A 35 9.41 -8.29 -5.44
C GLY A 35 8.41 -8.56 -4.31
N ASN A 36 8.87 -8.72 -3.06
CA ASN A 36 7.96 -8.70 -1.92
C ASN A 36 7.34 -7.30 -1.80
N SER A 37 6.08 -7.24 -1.45
CA SER A 37 5.34 -5.98 -1.40
C SER A 37 4.52 -5.86 -0.12
N VAL A 38 4.36 -4.64 0.33
CA VAL A 38 3.45 -4.29 1.42
C VAL A 38 2.65 -3.06 1.02
N SER A 39 1.36 -3.09 1.30
CA SER A 39 0.46 -1.95 1.14
C SER A 39 -0.68 -2.05 2.15
N ARG A 40 -1.06 -0.93 2.75
CA ARG A 40 -2.15 -0.81 3.71
C ARG A 40 -2.75 0.59 3.66
N ILE A 41 -4.02 0.70 4.03
CA ILE A 41 -4.63 2.01 4.28
C ILE A 41 -4.01 2.61 5.54
N ALA A 42 -3.54 3.86 5.44
CA ALA A 42 -2.96 4.58 6.58
C ALA A 42 -3.87 5.70 7.09
N LYS A 43 -4.43 6.49 6.19
CA LYS A 43 -5.26 7.66 6.53
C LYS A 43 -6.04 8.15 5.29
N LEU A 44 -6.82 9.21 5.47
CA LEU A 44 -7.32 10.03 4.37
C LEU A 44 -6.33 11.14 4.03
N GLY A 45 -6.36 11.61 2.80
CA GLY A 45 -5.57 12.71 2.31
C GLY A 45 -4.10 12.39 2.04
N LYS A 46 -3.27 13.41 2.12
CA LYS A 46 -1.83 13.33 1.80
C LYS A 46 -1.09 12.42 2.78
N CYS A 47 -0.12 11.66 2.26
CA CYS A 47 0.79 10.85 3.06
C CYS A 47 1.57 11.72 4.08
N SER A 48 1.74 11.22 5.27
CA SER A 48 2.52 11.84 6.33
C SER A 48 3.55 10.86 6.89
N LYS A 49 4.50 11.37 7.66
CA LYS A 49 5.47 10.52 8.37
C LYS A 49 4.76 9.46 9.22
N ASP A 50 3.73 9.83 9.96
CA ASP A 50 2.99 8.91 10.82
C ASP A 50 2.23 7.85 10.01
N ALA A 51 1.75 8.20 8.80
CA ALA A 51 1.15 7.25 7.89
C ALA A 51 2.16 6.19 7.41
N LEU A 52 3.41 6.58 7.19
CA LEU A 52 4.49 5.65 6.86
C LEU A 52 4.82 4.74 8.03
N HIS A 53 4.93 5.30 9.25
CA HIS A 53 5.14 4.52 10.49
C HIS A 53 4.05 3.46 10.68
N LYS A 54 2.78 3.83 10.58
CA LYS A 54 1.65 2.89 10.71
C LYS A 54 1.75 1.66 9.80
N VAL A 55 2.32 1.83 8.61
CA VAL A 55 2.38 0.74 7.63
C VAL A 55 3.71 0.00 7.65
N PHE A 56 4.81 0.69 7.91
CA PHE A 56 6.15 0.13 7.70
C PHE A 56 6.91 -0.24 8.97
N ASP A 57 6.48 0.23 10.15
CA ASP A 57 7.15 -0.12 11.41
C ASP A 57 7.18 -1.65 11.60
N GLY A 58 8.36 -2.15 11.97
CA GLY A 58 8.65 -3.57 12.14
C GLY A 58 8.70 -4.38 10.83
N ARG A 59 8.57 -3.74 9.65
CA ARG A 59 8.60 -4.42 8.33
C ARG A 59 9.82 -4.07 7.49
N ILE A 60 10.54 -3.03 7.86
CA ILE A 60 11.77 -2.61 7.19
C ILE A 60 12.92 -2.78 8.19
N ALA A 61 13.93 -3.53 7.81
CA ALA A 61 15.10 -3.75 8.66
C ALA A 61 15.93 -2.47 8.77
N ASP A 62 16.59 -2.30 9.90
CA ASP A 62 17.52 -1.19 10.13
C ASP A 62 18.60 -1.13 9.05
N ASN A 63 19.13 0.06 8.80
CA ASN A 63 20.14 0.33 7.77
C ASN A 63 19.73 0.00 6.33
N THR A 64 18.44 -0.30 6.09
CA THR A 64 17.93 -0.54 4.74
C THR A 64 18.01 0.75 3.89
N ILE A 65 18.37 0.59 2.62
CA ILE A 65 18.32 1.68 1.65
C ILE A 65 16.90 1.78 1.10
N ILE A 66 16.24 2.91 1.36
CA ILE A 66 14.93 3.24 0.79
C ILE A 66 15.10 4.17 -0.42
N CYS A 67 14.47 3.81 -1.53
CA CYS A 67 14.36 4.67 -2.70
C CYS A 67 12.93 5.20 -2.82
N SER A 68 12.75 6.53 -2.77
CA SER A 68 11.44 7.17 -2.87
C SER A 68 11.43 8.30 -3.88
N ASP A 69 10.26 8.84 -4.15
CA ASP A 69 10.10 10.13 -4.82
C ASP A 69 10.55 11.29 -3.91
N GLY A 70 10.34 12.53 -4.34
CA GLY A 70 10.76 13.73 -3.62
C GLY A 70 9.87 14.13 -2.43
N ASP A 71 8.89 13.32 -2.00
CA ASP A 71 7.99 13.68 -0.90
C ASP A 71 8.74 13.78 0.44
N SER A 72 8.48 14.87 1.18
CA SER A 72 9.17 15.19 2.43
C SER A 72 8.87 14.24 3.58
N SER A 73 7.73 13.53 3.55
CA SER A 73 7.34 12.58 4.60
C SER A 73 8.34 11.44 4.78
N TYR A 74 9.02 11.04 3.69
CA TYR A 74 10.04 9.99 3.73
C TYR A 74 11.31 10.39 4.49
N LYS A 75 11.66 11.69 4.53
CA LYS A 75 12.85 12.14 5.28
C LYS A 75 12.70 11.86 6.77
N GLY A 76 11.62 12.39 7.38
CA GLY A 76 11.39 12.19 8.80
C GLY A 76 11.16 10.73 9.17
N PHE A 77 10.56 9.94 8.26
CA PHE A 77 10.41 8.50 8.46
C PHE A 77 11.78 7.79 8.46
N ALA A 78 12.66 8.09 7.51
CA ALA A 78 13.96 7.46 7.39
C ALA A 78 14.88 7.82 8.57
N GLU A 79 14.88 9.08 9.00
CA GLU A 79 15.64 9.55 10.16
C GLU A 79 15.23 8.81 11.44
N ASN A 80 13.92 8.65 11.67
CA ASN A 80 13.39 7.96 12.87
C ASN A 80 13.70 6.46 12.92
N ASN A 81 13.94 5.83 11.77
CA ASN A 81 14.13 4.38 11.66
C ASN A 81 15.57 3.99 11.24
N ASN A 82 16.53 4.89 11.34
CA ASN A 82 17.92 4.65 10.93
C ASN A 82 18.05 4.08 9.51
N LEU A 83 17.29 4.64 8.55
CA LEU A 83 17.24 4.16 7.17
C LEU A 83 18.04 5.10 6.24
N ASN A 84 18.63 4.53 5.21
CA ASN A 84 19.36 5.29 4.19
C ASN A 84 18.40 5.72 3.08
N LEU A 85 18.01 6.99 3.04
CA LEU A 85 17.06 7.50 2.06
C LEU A 85 17.74 8.01 0.79
N ILE A 86 17.32 7.51 -0.36
CA ILE A 86 17.65 8.02 -1.68
C ILE A 86 16.38 8.55 -2.34
N GLN A 87 16.32 9.85 -2.62
CA GLN A 87 15.15 10.46 -3.26
C GLN A 87 15.41 10.73 -4.75
N VAL A 88 14.63 10.12 -5.61
CA VAL A 88 14.60 10.39 -7.05
C VAL A 88 13.58 11.46 -7.33
N LYS A 89 14.02 12.72 -7.38
CA LYS A 89 13.15 13.89 -7.62
C LYS A 89 12.67 13.91 -9.06
N GLY A 90 11.48 14.52 -9.26
CA GLY A 90 10.80 14.61 -10.55
C GLY A 90 11.69 15.03 -11.72
N GLY A 91 11.45 14.44 -12.88
CA GLY A 91 12.23 14.66 -14.10
C GLY A 91 13.50 13.79 -14.24
N LYS A 92 13.99 13.18 -13.17
CA LYS A 92 15.08 12.19 -13.24
C LYS A 92 14.52 10.78 -13.24
N LYS A 93 15.04 9.93 -14.14
CA LYS A 93 14.64 8.51 -14.21
C LYS A 93 15.31 7.67 -13.12
N SER A 94 16.50 8.04 -12.69
CA SER A 94 17.29 7.31 -11.68
C SER A 94 18.37 8.21 -11.06
N ILE A 95 18.87 7.80 -9.90
CA ILE A 95 20.07 8.34 -9.27
C ILE A 95 21.00 7.15 -9.03
N LYS A 96 22.18 7.14 -9.70
CA LYS A 96 23.07 5.97 -9.75
C LYS A 96 22.26 4.76 -10.24
N ASN A 97 22.25 3.67 -9.48
CA ASN A 97 21.50 2.44 -9.79
C ASN A 97 20.08 2.40 -9.16
N PHE A 98 19.64 3.50 -8.51
CA PHE A 98 18.37 3.57 -7.82
C PHE A 98 17.32 4.27 -8.69
N ASN A 99 16.14 3.67 -8.78
CA ASN A 99 14.99 4.22 -9.49
C ASN A 99 13.68 3.84 -8.80
N ILE A 100 12.62 4.60 -9.08
CA ILE A 100 11.28 4.36 -8.55
C ILE A 100 10.39 3.58 -9.51
N GLN A 101 10.96 3.00 -10.57
CA GLN A 101 10.17 2.35 -11.62
C GLN A 101 9.46 1.09 -11.11
N ARG A 102 10.09 0.37 -10.17
CA ARG A 102 9.51 -0.83 -9.57
C ARG A 102 8.26 -0.51 -8.76
N ILE A 103 8.28 0.54 -7.94
CA ILE A 103 7.10 0.95 -7.18
C ILE A 103 6.01 1.53 -8.09
N ASN A 104 6.37 2.27 -9.14
CA ASN A 104 5.42 2.77 -10.12
C ASN A 104 4.72 1.62 -10.88
N ASN A 105 5.47 0.56 -11.22
CA ASN A 105 4.90 -0.64 -11.81
C ASN A 105 3.92 -1.34 -10.84
N TYR A 106 4.29 -1.45 -9.57
CA TYR A 106 3.41 -1.98 -8.53
C TYR A 106 2.10 -1.19 -8.44
N HIS A 107 2.17 0.15 -8.40
CA HIS A 107 0.98 1.02 -8.39
C HIS A 107 0.09 0.78 -9.62
N GLY A 108 0.69 0.68 -10.80
CA GLY A 108 -0.06 0.36 -12.02
C GLY A 108 -0.75 -1.01 -11.98
N GLN A 109 -0.07 -2.02 -11.42
CA GLN A 109 -0.65 -3.36 -11.27
C GLN A 109 -1.76 -3.39 -10.20
N LEU A 110 -1.57 -2.68 -9.08
CA LEU A 110 -2.59 -2.55 -8.03
C LEU A 110 -3.86 -1.89 -8.57
N LYS A 111 -3.74 -0.81 -9.35
CA LYS A 111 -4.90 -0.17 -9.99
C LYS A 111 -5.64 -1.15 -10.89
N LYS A 112 -4.93 -1.82 -11.81
CA LYS A 112 -5.54 -2.83 -12.70
C LYS A 112 -6.20 -3.97 -11.94
N PHE A 113 -5.63 -4.40 -10.81
CA PHE A 113 -6.22 -5.41 -9.97
C PHE A 113 -7.53 -4.93 -9.33
N LEU A 114 -7.58 -3.69 -8.83
CA LEU A 114 -8.77 -3.11 -8.22
C LEU A 114 -9.88 -2.80 -9.25
N ASP A 115 -9.50 -2.43 -10.47
CA ASP A 115 -10.43 -2.14 -11.57
C ASP A 115 -11.29 -3.35 -11.95
N ILE A 116 -10.79 -4.59 -11.77
CA ILE A 116 -11.54 -5.83 -12.03
C ILE A 116 -12.84 -5.88 -11.21
N PHE A 117 -12.86 -5.26 -10.04
CA PHE A 117 -13.99 -5.30 -9.11
C PHE A 117 -15.00 -4.16 -9.32
N ASN A 118 -14.81 -3.32 -10.35
CA ASN A 118 -15.69 -2.18 -10.66
C ASN A 118 -15.97 -1.26 -9.46
N GLY A 119 -15.01 -1.15 -8.56
CA GLY A 119 -15.09 -0.36 -7.33
C GLY A 119 -15.08 -1.23 -6.07
N VAL A 120 -14.19 -0.88 -5.15
CA VAL A 120 -14.02 -1.56 -3.87
C VAL A 120 -14.38 -0.57 -2.76
N SER A 121 -15.30 -0.98 -1.86
CA SER A 121 -15.58 -0.18 -0.66
C SER A 121 -14.31 -0.03 0.18
N THR A 122 -14.06 1.17 0.68
CA THR A 122 -12.90 1.46 1.55
C THR A 122 -12.89 0.58 2.80
N LYS A 123 -14.05 0.19 3.28
CA LYS A 123 -14.24 -0.76 4.39
C LYS A 123 -13.51 -2.10 4.18
N TYR A 124 -13.46 -2.57 2.94
CA TYR A 124 -12.85 -3.86 2.59
C TYR A 124 -11.50 -3.72 1.87
N LEU A 125 -11.10 -2.51 1.55
CA LEU A 125 -9.93 -2.25 0.70
C LEU A 125 -8.65 -2.92 1.23
N ASN A 126 -8.42 -2.95 2.55
CA ASN A 126 -7.27 -3.64 3.13
C ASN A 126 -7.23 -5.14 2.78
N ASN A 127 -8.38 -5.82 2.66
CA ASN A 127 -8.42 -7.23 2.27
C ASN A 127 -7.94 -7.40 0.83
N TYR A 128 -8.33 -6.50 -0.08
CA TYR A 128 -7.89 -6.50 -1.47
C TYR A 128 -6.40 -6.16 -1.61
N LEU A 129 -5.89 -5.24 -0.79
CA LEU A 129 -4.46 -4.93 -0.73
C LEU A 129 -3.63 -6.14 -0.29
N ILE A 130 -4.07 -6.85 0.75
CA ILE A 130 -3.45 -8.09 1.20
C ILE A 130 -3.49 -9.13 0.09
N TRP A 131 -4.65 -9.32 -0.53
CA TRP A 131 -4.81 -10.29 -1.61
C TRP A 131 -3.89 -9.97 -2.80
N ASN A 132 -3.81 -8.71 -3.23
CA ASN A 132 -2.86 -8.31 -4.26
C ASN A 132 -1.41 -8.64 -3.88
N ASN A 133 -1.00 -8.34 -2.63
CA ASN A 133 0.36 -8.64 -2.15
C ASN A 133 0.64 -10.15 -2.17
N VAL A 134 -0.31 -10.99 -1.77
CA VAL A 134 -0.19 -12.46 -1.82
C VAL A 134 -0.04 -12.95 -3.26
N LEU A 135 -0.81 -12.40 -4.20
CA LEU A 135 -0.70 -12.75 -5.62
C LEU A 135 0.66 -12.33 -6.22
N MET A 136 1.18 -11.17 -5.81
CA MET A 136 2.50 -10.69 -6.23
C MET A 136 3.61 -11.58 -5.67
N TYR A 137 3.54 -11.95 -4.38
CA TYR A 137 4.44 -12.91 -3.76
C TYR A 137 4.44 -14.24 -4.52
N GLY A 138 3.28 -14.78 -4.86
CA GLY A 138 3.15 -16.02 -5.60
C GLY A 138 3.80 -15.98 -6.99
N LYS A 139 3.73 -14.84 -7.69
CA LYS A 139 4.43 -14.63 -8.97
C LYS A 139 5.94 -14.68 -8.81
N VAL A 140 6.46 -14.02 -7.77
CA VAL A 140 7.91 -13.94 -7.50
C VAL A 140 8.50 -15.31 -7.17
N TYR A 141 7.81 -16.08 -6.36
CA TYR A 141 8.31 -17.39 -5.89
C TYR A 141 7.81 -18.56 -6.73
N LEU A 142 7.15 -18.28 -7.89
CA LEU A 142 6.59 -19.31 -8.78
C LEU A 142 5.71 -20.35 -8.08
N LYS A 143 5.14 -19.98 -6.95
CA LYS A 143 4.27 -20.86 -6.19
C LYS A 143 2.89 -20.96 -6.86
N ASN A 144 2.32 -22.17 -6.84
CA ASN A 144 0.95 -22.36 -7.28
C ASN A 144 -0.01 -21.56 -6.38
N ARG A 145 -0.98 -20.87 -6.99
CA ARG A 145 -1.99 -20.08 -6.26
C ARG A 145 -2.75 -20.91 -5.21
N ILE A 146 -3.00 -22.18 -5.51
CA ILE A 146 -3.67 -23.11 -4.60
C ILE A 146 -2.80 -23.37 -3.36
N SER A 147 -1.49 -23.62 -3.52
CA SER A 147 -0.60 -23.84 -2.38
C SER A 147 -0.46 -22.58 -1.51
N ILE A 148 -0.46 -21.40 -2.11
CA ILE A 148 -0.41 -20.13 -1.36
C ILE A 148 -1.69 -19.94 -0.53
N LEU A 149 -2.85 -20.21 -1.12
CA LEU A 149 -4.13 -20.14 -0.41
C LEU A 149 -4.19 -21.19 0.71
N PHE A 150 -3.71 -22.40 0.45
CA PHE A 150 -3.64 -23.46 1.46
C PHE A 150 -2.71 -23.06 2.61
N ASP A 151 -1.50 -22.61 2.33
CA ASP A 151 -0.54 -22.14 3.34
C ASP A 151 -1.13 -20.98 4.17
N ALA A 152 -1.78 -20.02 3.51
CA ALA A 152 -2.41 -18.88 4.17
C ALA A 152 -3.59 -19.29 5.06
N THR A 153 -4.42 -20.24 4.62
CA THR A 153 -5.56 -20.74 5.41
C THR A 153 -5.12 -21.66 6.55
N ALA A 154 -4.13 -22.50 6.32
CA ALA A 154 -3.61 -23.42 7.34
C ALA A 154 -2.85 -22.69 8.47
N SER A 155 -2.20 -21.56 8.15
CA SER A 155 -1.46 -20.75 9.13
C SER A 155 -2.32 -19.69 9.83
N ALA A 156 -3.51 -19.37 9.31
CA ALA A 156 -4.39 -18.33 9.84
C ALA A 156 -5.46 -18.93 10.78
N TYR A 157 -5.22 -18.87 12.08
CA TYR A 157 -6.25 -19.19 13.07
C TYR A 157 -7.20 -17.98 13.25
N ILE A 158 -7.95 -17.62 12.20
CA ILE A 158 -8.86 -16.47 12.23
C ILE A 158 -10.29 -16.97 11.97
N SER A 159 -11.12 -16.96 13.02
CA SER A 159 -12.56 -17.10 12.89
C SER A 159 -13.21 -15.71 12.86
N ILE A 160 -13.55 -15.22 11.67
CA ILE A 160 -14.27 -13.94 11.51
C ILE A 160 -15.70 -14.26 11.06
N ARG A 161 -16.69 -13.89 11.89
CA ARG A 161 -18.10 -14.03 11.53
C ARG A 161 -18.55 -12.88 10.60
N ALA A 162 -19.53 -13.13 9.75
CA ALA A 162 -20.10 -12.11 8.85
C ALA A 162 -20.57 -10.85 9.61
N VAL A 163 -21.12 -11.02 10.82
CA VAL A 163 -21.53 -9.91 11.68
C VAL A 163 -20.37 -9.03 12.11
N ASP A 164 -19.17 -9.59 12.32
CA ASP A 164 -17.98 -8.85 12.72
C ASP A 164 -17.42 -8.08 11.52
N VAL A 165 -17.53 -8.64 10.31
CA VAL A 165 -17.18 -7.93 9.07
C VAL A 165 -18.08 -6.72 8.86
N ASN A 166 -19.37 -6.83 9.14
CA ASN A 166 -20.34 -5.75 9.00
C ASN A 166 -20.11 -4.61 10.02
N LYS A 167 -19.53 -4.91 11.19
CA LYS A 167 -19.18 -3.93 12.22
C LYS A 167 -17.88 -3.17 11.95
N ARG A 168 -17.10 -3.53 10.94
CA ARG A 168 -15.85 -2.84 10.61
C ARG A 168 -16.11 -1.36 10.29
N PRO A 169 -15.21 -0.46 10.68
CA PRO A 169 -15.33 0.94 10.34
C PRO A 169 -15.26 1.14 8.83
N THR A 170 -15.91 2.18 8.33
CA THR A 170 -15.94 2.51 6.89
C THR A 170 -14.55 2.70 6.30
N ILE A 171 -13.61 3.18 7.13
CA ILE A 171 -12.19 3.30 6.77
C ILE A 171 -11.38 2.59 7.86
N PRO A 172 -10.95 1.34 7.64
CA PRO A 172 -10.18 0.58 8.62
C PRO A 172 -8.72 1.08 8.63
N ILE A 173 -8.49 2.21 9.29
CA ILE A 173 -7.14 2.73 9.54
C ILE A 173 -6.49 1.83 10.60
N LEU A 174 -5.25 1.44 10.36
CA LEU A 174 -4.45 0.74 11.37
C LEU A 174 -4.25 1.66 12.59
N VAL A 175 -4.67 1.23 13.74
CA VAL A 175 -4.49 1.92 15.03
C VAL A 175 -3.15 1.53 15.60
#